data_3d50692635d7248a68aa678a8b486316
#
_entry.id   3d50692635d7248a68aa678a8b486316
#
_cell.length_a   1.000
_cell.length_b   1.000
_cell.length_c   1.000
_cell.angle_alpha   90.00
_cell.angle_beta   90.00
_cell.angle_gamma   90.00
#
_symmetry.space_group_name_H-M   'P 1'
#
loop_
_entity.id
_entity.type
_entity.pdbx_description
1 polymer ?
#
loop_
_entity_poly.entity_id
_entity_poly.type
_entity_poly.pdbx_seq_one_letter_code
_entity_poly.pdbx_strand_id
1 'polypeptide(L)'
;LYTLPGLDKNPMTAIAILSEIGPDMSVFPSSKHLVSWAGCCPRNDQSNQKVKSRRISRAGSYLKPLLVQVANALIKSKKHPEFKERYHRIKSRRGHKKAIIAVCKMLLTAIWNMLSKLEPYNPEGFLEHRPVKQEKTLTVSQALELLRLRGYTITNQ
;
A
#
# COMPACT_ATOMS: atom_id res chain seq x y z
N LEU A 1 -2.76 19.04 -3.88
CA LEU A 1 -2.79 17.62 -4.30
C LEU A 1 -2.11 17.35 -5.66
N TYR A 2 -1.82 18.38 -6.47
CA TYR A 2 -1.21 18.20 -7.81
C TYR A 2 0.20 17.60 -7.78
N THR A 3 0.91 17.65 -6.66
CA THR A 3 2.21 17.00 -6.51
C THR A 3 2.11 15.50 -6.25
N LEU A 4 0.88 14.99 -5.93
CA LEU A 4 0.67 13.56 -5.71
C LEU A 4 0.74 12.82 -7.05
N PRO A 5 1.53 11.73 -7.13
CA PRO A 5 1.60 10.90 -8.30
C PRO A 5 0.24 10.46 -8.83
N GLY A 6 0.04 10.61 -10.15
CA GLY A 6 -1.20 10.25 -10.83
C GLY A 6 -2.31 11.30 -10.78
N LEU A 7 -2.13 12.38 -10.02
CA LEU A 7 -3.02 13.56 -10.02
C LEU A 7 -2.40 14.75 -10.75
N ASP A 8 -1.10 14.72 -11.01
CA ASP A 8 -0.33 15.73 -11.73
C ASP A 8 -0.87 16.02 -13.14
N LYS A 9 -1.40 15.00 -13.80
CA LYS A 9 -1.93 15.08 -15.18
C LYS A 9 -3.44 15.21 -15.26
N ASN A 10 -4.16 15.07 -14.16
CA ASN A 10 -5.61 15.10 -14.15
C ASN A 10 -6.15 15.93 -12.98
N PRO A 11 -6.19 17.27 -13.13
CA PRO A 11 -6.68 18.18 -12.10
C PRO A 11 -8.12 17.89 -11.69
N MET A 12 -8.97 17.45 -12.58
CA MET A 12 -10.37 17.14 -12.27
C MET A 12 -10.49 15.98 -11.28
N THR A 13 -9.62 14.97 -11.37
CA THR A 13 -9.58 13.88 -10.39
C THR A 13 -9.13 14.38 -9.01
N ALA A 14 -8.16 15.29 -8.95
CA ALA A 14 -7.71 15.90 -7.70
C ALA A 14 -8.83 16.72 -7.05
N ILE A 15 -9.56 17.52 -7.85
CA ILE A 15 -10.73 18.29 -7.38
C ILE A 15 -11.83 17.36 -6.89
N ALA A 16 -12.17 16.32 -7.64
CA ALA A 16 -13.19 15.35 -7.26
C ALA A 16 -12.84 14.61 -5.96
N ILE A 17 -11.56 14.24 -5.75
CA ILE A 17 -11.12 13.66 -4.49
C ILE A 17 -11.26 14.67 -3.36
N LEU A 18 -10.84 15.93 -3.56
CA LEU A 18 -10.90 16.97 -2.55
C LEU A 18 -12.34 17.36 -2.18
N SER A 19 -13.26 17.36 -3.17
CA SER A 19 -14.67 17.63 -2.91
C SER A 19 -15.35 16.56 -2.03
N GLU A 20 -14.88 15.30 -2.13
CA GLU A 20 -15.39 14.19 -1.33
C GLU A 20 -14.85 14.19 0.11
N ILE A 21 -13.54 14.46 0.29
CA ILE A 21 -12.89 14.37 1.61
C ILE A 21 -12.84 15.69 2.37
N GLY A 22 -13.02 16.81 1.66
CA GLY A 22 -12.82 18.16 2.21
C GLY A 22 -11.32 18.53 2.34
N PRO A 23 -11.02 19.82 2.48
CA PRO A 23 -9.65 20.29 2.70
C PRO A 23 -9.20 20.16 4.16
N ASP A 24 -10.16 20.13 5.10
CA ASP A 24 -9.90 20.09 6.54
C ASP A 24 -9.71 18.65 7.03
N MET A 25 -8.48 18.32 7.42
CA MET A 25 -8.15 17.00 7.96
C MET A 25 -8.38 16.86 9.46
N SER A 26 -8.84 17.90 10.16
CA SER A 26 -9.21 17.80 11.58
C SER A 26 -10.38 16.82 11.80
N VAL A 27 -11.24 16.66 10.79
CA VAL A 27 -12.34 15.69 10.76
C VAL A 27 -11.84 14.25 10.86
N PHE A 28 -10.60 13.98 10.41
CA PHE A 28 -9.99 12.66 10.44
C PHE A 28 -8.78 12.66 11.38
N PRO A 29 -8.91 12.20 12.63
CA PRO A 29 -7.82 12.21 13.63
C PRO A 29 -6.54 11.50 13.18
N SER A 30 -6.63 10.63 12.19
CA SER A 30 -5.46 10.01 11.56
C SER A 30 -5.78 9.54 10.14
N SER A 31 -4.74 9.28 9.35
CA SER A 31 -4.87 8.68 8.02
C SER A 31 -5.64 7.35 8.04
N LYS A 32 -5.59 6.60 9.15
CA LYS A 32 -6.35 5.35 9.32
C LYS A 32 -7.86 5.59 9.33
N HIS A 33 -8.32 6.70 9.93
CA HIS A 33 -9.73 7.08 9.95
C HIS A 33 -10.22 7.44 8.54
N LEU A 34 -9.46 8.24 7.79
CA LEU A 34 -9.78 8.56 6.39
C LEU A 34 -9.84 7.29 5.53
N VAL A 35 -8.86 6.38 5.66
CA VAL A 35 -8.81 5.12 4.92
C VAL A 35 -10.01 4.21 5.26
N SER A 36 -10.42 4.18 6.52
CA SER A 36 -11.59 3.42 6.98
C SER A 36 -12.89 4.02 6.44
N TRP A 37 -13.04 5.34 6.54
CA TRP A 37 -14.19 6.08 6.01
C TRP A 37 -14.35 5.89 4.50
N ALA A 38 -13.25 5.95 3.74
CA ALA A 38 -13.23 5.67 2.29
C ALA A 38 -13.49 4.20 1.96
N GLY A 39 -13.67 3.32 2.93
CA GLY A 39 -13.91 1.91 2.72
C GLY A 39 -12.75 1.15 2.09
N CYS A 40 -11.51 1.63 2.29
CA CYS A 40 -10.29 0.99 1.80
C CYS A 40 -9.65 0.06 2.84
N CYS A 41 -10.34 -0.20 3.96
CA CYS A 41 -9.98 -1.21 4.96
C CYS A 41 -10.92 -2.41 4.90
N PRO A 42 -10.43 -3.63 5.16
CA PRO A 42 -11.30 -4.77 5.38
C PRO A 42 -12.12 -4.53 6.67
N ARG A 43 -13.38 -4.89 6.64
CA ARG A 43 -14.20 -4.96 7.86
C ARG A 43 -13.69 -6.09 8.73
N ASN A 44 -13.50 -5.80 10.00
CA ASN A 44 -13.13 -6.81 11.00
C ASN A 44 -14.40 -7.28 11.70
N ASP A 45 -15.27 -7.97 10.95
CA ASP A 45 -16.51 -8.56 11.47
C ASP A 45 -16.14 -9.84 12.22
N GLN A 46 -15.85 -9.69 13.50
CA GLN A 46 -15.60 -10.81 14.41
C GLN A 46 -16.71 -10.87 15.47
N SER A 47 -17.30 -12.03 15.63
CA SER A 47 -18.21 -12.32 16.74
C SER A 47 -17.85 -13.69 17.30
N ASN A 48 -17.67 -13.79 18.62
CA ASN A 48 -17.36 -15.04 19.31
C ASN A 48 -16.14 -15.78 18.73
N GLN A 49 -15.02 -15.07 18.51
CA GLN A 49 -13.77 -15.57 17.92
C GLN A 49 -13.91 -16.09 16.48
N LYS A 50 -15.10 -16.03 15.86
CA LYS A 50 -15.30 -16.41 14.46
C LYS A 50 -15.30 -15.15 13.57
N VAL A 51 -14.43 -15.15 12.56
CA VAL A 51 -14.38 -14.08 11.55
C VAL A 51 -15.54 -14.28 10.57
N LYS A 52 -16.59 -13.44 10.64
CA LYS A 52 -17.75 -13.51 9.74
C LYS A 52 -17.42 -12.99 8.33
N SER A 53 -16.68 -11.90 8.21
CA SER A 53 -16.30 -11.33 6.92
C SER A 53 -15.03 -10.51 7.00
N ARG A 54 -14.17 -10.67 5.99
CA ARG A 54 -12.99 -9.80 5.72
C ARG A 54 -13.18 -8.99 4.44
N ARG A 55 -14.42 -8.83 3.98
CA ARG A 55 -14.70 -8.06 2.77
C ARG A 55 -14.52 -6.58 3.01
N ILE A 56 -14.12 -5.87 1.96
CA ILE A 56 -14.02 -4.41 1.97
C ILE A 56 -15.43 -3.82 2.00
N SER A 57 -15.61 -2.75 2.78
CA SER A 57 -16.87 -2.01 2.84
C SER A 57 -17.33 -1.52 1.47
N ARG A 58 -18.63 -1.39 1.26
CA ARG A 58 -19.20 -0.68 0.11
C ARG A 58 -19.16 0.85 0.26
N ALA A 59 -18.70 1.37 1.43
CA ALA A 59 -18.50 2.81 1.63
C ALA A 59 -17.56 3.41 0.59
N GLY A 60 -17.62 4.73 0.42
CA GLY A 60 -16.81 5.45 -0.56
C GLY A 60 -17.22 5.18 -2.00
N SER A 61 -18.51 5.19 -2.30
CA SER A 61 -19.06 4.87 -3.64
C SER A 61 -18.51 5.79 -4.74
N TYR A 62 -18.21 7.03 -4.45
CA TYR A 62 -17.63 8.01 -5.38
C TYR A 62 -16.10 8.05 -5.28
N LEU A 63 -15.54 8.15 -4.09
CA LEU A 63 -14.11 8.27 -3.88
C LEU A 63 -13.32 7.02 -4.30
N LYS A 64 -13.83 5.83 -3.95
CA LYS A 64 -13.12 4.57 -4.22
C LYS A 64 -12.88 4.29 -5.70
N PRO A 65 -13.84 4.46 -6.63
CA PRO A 65 -13.60 4.31 -8.06
C PRO A 65 -12.51 5.25 -8.58
N LEU A 66 -12.51 6.52 -8.14
CA LEU A 66 -11.49 7.49 -8.51
C LEU A 66 -10.10 7.03 -8.05
N LEU A 67 -9.97 6.60 -6.79
CA LEU A 67 -8.71 6.09 -6.27
C LEU A 67 -8.23 4.83 -7.00
N VAL A 68 -9.14 3.92 -7.35
CA VAL A 68 -8.82 2.71 -8.13
C VAL A 68 -8.32 3.08 -9.51
N GLN A 69 -8.90 4.09 -10.15
CA GLN A 69 -8.48 4.59 -11.45
C GLN A 69 -7.05 5.16 -11.38
N VAL A 70 -6.77 6.02 -10.40
CA VAL A 70 -5.43 6.56 -10.14
C VAL A 70 -4.44 5.44 -9.83
N ALA A 71 -4.80 4.49 -8.96
CA ALA A 71 -3.96 3.36 -8.61
C ALA A 71 -3.59 2.50 -9.83
N ASN A 72 -4.54 2.24 -10.73
CA ASN A 72 -4.30 1.50 -11.98
C ASN A 72 -3.34 2.25 -12.93
N ALA A 73 -3.41 3.58 -12.97
CA ALA A 73 -2.45 4.39 -13.74
C ALA A 73 -1.05 4.33 -13.12
N LEU A 74 -0.94 4.43 -11.78
CA LEU A 74 0.33 4.42 -11.07
C LEU A 74 1.11 3.11 -11.18
N ILE A 75 0.43 1.97 -11.10
CA ILE A 75 1.11 0.66 -11.23
C ILE A 75 1.69 0.43 -12.63
N LYS A 76 1.19 1.15 -13.65
CA LYS A 76 1.71 1.13 -15.02
C LYS A 76 2.84 2.16 -15.21
N SER A 77 2.93 3.16 -14.35
CA SER A 77 3.93 4.22 -14.43
C SER A 77 5.32 3.70 -14.05
N LYS A 78 6.35 4.18 -14.76
CA LYS A 78 7.76 3.92 -14.41
C LYS A 78 8.31 4.94 -13.41
N LYS A 79 7.65 6.11 -13.25
CA LYS A 79 8.14 7.23 -12.44
C LYS A 79 8.00 6.99 -10.93
N HIS A 80 7.07 6.13 -10.51
CA HIS A 80 6.71 5.93 -9.10
C HIS A 80 6.80 4.44 -8.73
N PRO A 81 8.03 3.92 -8.58
CA PRO A 81 8.26 2.50 -8.33
C PRO A 81 7.69 2.01 -7.00
N GLU A 82 7.55 2.90 -5.99
CA GLU A 82 7.03 2.59 -4.67
C GLU A 82 5.62 1.98 -4.69
N PHE A 83 4.74 2.52 -5.53
CA PHE A 83 3.36 1.99 -5.70
C PHE A 83 3.36 0.66 -6.44
N LYS A 84 4.18 0.55 -7.49
CA LYS A 84 4.31 -0.66 -8.30
C LYS A 84 4.87 -1.82 -7.49
N GLU A 85 5.91 -1.60 -6.71
CA GLU A 85 6.51 -2.61 -5.83
C GLU A 85 5.51 -3.10 -4.77
N ARG A 86 4.82 -2.16 -4.12
CA ARG A 86 3.77 -2.49 -3.15
C ARG A 86 2.68 -3.34 -3.77
N TYR A 87 2.24 -2.98 -4.99
CA TYR A 87 1.25 -3.73 -5.73
C TYR A 87 1.73 -5.16 -6.01
N HIS A 88 2.90 -5.35 -6.61
CA HIS A 88 3.42 -6.67 -6.97
C HIS A 88 3.62 -7.57 -5.74
N ARG A 89 4.16 -7.02 -4.65
CA ARG A 89 4.34 -7.75 -3.39
C ARG A 89 3.05 -8.31 -2.80
N ILE A 90 1.94 -7.59 -2.97
CA ILE A 90 0.64 -8.04 -2.47
C ILE A 90 -0.07 -8.91 -3.50
N LYS A 91 0.03 -8.57 -4.79
CA LYS A 91 -0.61 -9.32 -5.88
C LYS A 91 -0.19 -10.78 -5.89
N SER A 92 1.09 -11.07 -5.72
CA SER A 92 1.63 -12.44 -5.72
C SER A 92 1.00 -13.34 -4.66
N ARG A 93 0.61 -12.77 -3.48
CA ARG A 93 0.05 -13.53 -2.35
C ARG A 93 -1.46 -13.43 -2.19
N ARG A 94 -2.06 -12.31 -2.60
CA ARG A 94 -3.44 -11.96 -2.26
C ARG A 94 -4.31 -11.62 -3.47
N GLY A 95 -3.71 -11.59 -4.67
CA GLY A 95 -4.39 -11.29 -5.93
C GLY A 95 -4.58 -9.78 -6.21
N HIS A 96 -5.00 -9.50 -7.45
CA HIS A 96 -5.10 -8.13 -8.00
C HIS A 96 -6.00 -7.20 -7.18
N LYS A 97 -7.24 -7.64 -6.88
CA LYS A 97 -8.24 -6.78 -6.19
C LYS A 97 -7.73 -6.27 -4.84
N LYS A 98 -7.08 -7.13 -4.04
CA LYS A 98 -6.52 -6.74 -2.74
C LYS A 98 -5.29 -5.85 -2.89
N ALA A 99 -4.47 -6.09 -3.92
CA ALA A 99 -3.29 -5.30 -4.21
C ALA A 99 -3.66 -3.85 -4.61
N ILE A 100 -4.66 -3.65 -5.46
CA ILE A 100 -5.15 -2.32 -5.84
C ILE A 100 -5.66 -1.54 -4.63
N ILE A 101 -6.45 -2.16 -3.76
CA ILE A 101 -6.93 -1.50 -2.55
C ILE A 101 -5.78 -1.10 -1.61
N ALA A 102 -4.71 -1.89 -1.55
CA ALA A 102 -3.53 -1.51 -0.77
C ALA A 102 -2.80 -0.29 -1.37
N VAL A 103 -2.80 -0.13 -2.69
CA VAL A 103 -2.31 1.10 -3.36
C VAL A 103 -3.24 2.27 -3.06
N CYS A 104 -4.56 2.09 -3.12
CA CYS A 104 -5.52 3.14 -2.73
C CYS A 104 -5.31 3.60 -1.29
N LYS A 105 -5.01 2.67 -0.37
CA LYS A 105 -4.65 3.00 1.01
C LYS A 105 -3.40 3.88 1.08
N MET A 106 -2.35 3.58 0.29
CA MET A 106 -1.15 4.41 0.24
C MET A 106 -1.47 5.82 -0.25
N LEU A 107 -2.28 5.95 -1.32
CA LEU A 107 -2.72 7.24 -1.84
C LEU A 107 -3.46 8.06 -0.79
N LEU A 108 -4.43 7.47 -0.09
CA LEU A 108 -5.18 8.15 0.96
C LEU A 108 -4.30 8.57 2.14
N THR A 109 -3.31 7.74 2.51
CA THR A 109 -2.34 8.08 3.55
C THR A 109 -1.47 9.27 3.13
N ALA A 110 -1.03 9.30 1.86
CA ALA A 110 -0.29 10.43 1.31
C ALA A 110 -1.14 11.70 1.29
N ILE A 111 -2.38 11.62 0.80
CA ILE A 111 -3.32 12.75 0.76
C ILE A 111 -3.54 13.33 2.16
N TRP A 112 -3.80 12.47 3.15
CA TRP A 112 -4.00 12.90 4.53
C TRP A 112 -2.76 13.63 5.08
N ASN A 113 -1.55 13.07 4.88
CA ASN A 113 -0.30 13.71 5.32
C ASN A 113 -0.08 15.06 4.64
N MET A 114 -0.28 15.13 3.31
CA MET A 114 -0.11 16.36 2.54
C MET A 114 -1.06 17.47 3.01
N LEU A 115 -2.32 17.13 3.25
CA LEU A 115 -3.34 18.11 3.69
C LEU A 115 -3.17 18.49 5.15
N SER A 116 -2.81 17.55 6.04
CA SER A 116 -2.60 17.82 7.46
C SER A 116 -1.36 18.69 7.72
N LYS A 117 -0.30 18.48 6.93
CA LYS A 117 0.97 19.20 7.10
C LYS A 117 1.14 20.37 6.15
N LEU A 118 0.23 20.50 5.15
CA LEU A 118 0.33 21.46 4.03
C LEU A 118 1.66 21.34 3.25
N GLU A 119 2.19 20.13 3.16
CA GLU A 119 3.44 19.81 2.47
C GLU A 119 3.18 19.11 1.11
N PRO A 120 4.08 19.28 0.13
CA PRO A 120 4.03 18.50 -1.12
C PRO A 120 4.26 17.01 -0.87
N TYR A 121 3.90 16.19 -1.86
CA TYR A 121 4.15 14.75 -1.76
C TYR A 121 5.65 14.44 -1.63
N ASN A 122 6.01 13.71 -0.58
CA ASN A 122 7.35 13.20 -0.36
C ASN A 122 7.35 11.66 -0.43
N PRO A 123 8.02 11.05 -1.45
CA PRO A 123 8.13 9.60 -1.57
C PRO A 123 9.02 8.96 -0.49
N GLU A 124 9.95 9.71 0.10
CA GLU A 124 10.92 9.19 1.10
C GLU A 124 10.22 8.65 2.33
N GLY A 125 9.15 9.29 2.80
CA GLY A 125 8.36 8.82 3.94
C GLY A 125 7.76 7.41 3.76
N PHE A 126 7.66 6.90 2.53
CA PHE A 126 7.29 5.50 2.28
C PHE A 126 8.49 4.56 2.21
N LEU A 127 9.69 5.08 1.99
CA LEU A 127 10.95 4.32 1.88
C LEU A 127 11.56 4.08 3.26
N GLU A 128 11.50 5.05 4.16
CA GLU A 128 12.02 4.97 5.53
C GLU A 128 11.41 3.83 6.36
N HIS A 129 10.19 3.44 6.06
CA HIS A 129 9.50 2.34 6.75
C HIS A 129 9.65 0.99 6.05
N ARG A 130 10.61 0.84 5.13
CA ARG A 130 10.95 -0.50 4.62
C ARG A 130 11.67 -1.25 5.74
N PRO A 131 11.11 -2.38 6.22
CA PRO A 131 11.93 -3.27 7.01
C PRO A 131 13.13 -3.65 6.13
N VAL A 132 14.32 -3.32 6.58
CA VAL A 132 15.56 -3.82 5.99
C VAL A 132 15.35 -5.32 5.82
N LYS A 133 15.46 -5.84 4.60
CA LYS A 133 15.50 -7.28 4.39
C LYS A 133 16.67 -7.79 5.22
N GLN A 134 16.38 -8.39 6.36
CA GLN A 134 17.38 -9.18 7.03
C GLN A 134 17.84 -10.20 6.00
N GLU A 135 19.09 -10.12 5.60
CA GLU A 135 19.71 -11.17 4.84
C GLU A 135 19.46 -12.45 5.62
N LYS A 136 18.78 -13.40 5.00
CA LYS A 136 18.55 -14.69 5.62
C LYS A 136 19.93 -15.31 5.76
N THR A 137 20.52 -15.18 6.93
CA THR A 137 21.72 -15.94 7.29
C THR A 137 21.35 -17.41 7.11
N LEU A 138 22.03 -18.06 6.16
CA LEU A 138 21.87 -19.49 5.94
C LEU A 138 22.19 -20.20 7.27
N THR A 139 21.27 -21.02 7.73
CA THR A 139 21.61 -21.92 8.85
C THR A 139 22.72 -22.86 8.41
N VAL A 140 23.53 -23.32 9.36
CA VAL A 140 24.65 -24.23 9.07
C VAL A 140 24.19 -25.45 8.25
N SER A 141 23.02 -26.01 8.57
CA SER A 141 22.42 -27.12 7.82
C SER A 141 22.10 -26.77 6.36
N GLN A 142 21.56 -25.58 6.10
CA GLN A 142 21.29 -25.12 4.74
C GLN A 142 22.56 -24.81 3.94
N ALA A 143 23.59 -24.30 4.59
CA ALA A 143 24.90 -24.08 3.98
C ALA A 143 25.57 -25.40 3.60
N LEU A 144 25.51 -26.41 4.47
CA LEU A 144 26.03 -27.75 4.23
C LEU A 144 25.31 -28.44 3.07
N GLU A 145 24.00 -28.30 2.99
CA GLU A 145 23.17 -28.86 1.91
C GLU A 145 23.52 -28.21 0.56
N LEU A 146 23.69 -26.90 0.52
CA LEU A 146 24.12 -26.17 -0.68
C LEU A 146 25.51 -26.57 -1.13
N LEU A 147 26.46 -26.82 -0.23
CA LEU A 147 27.80 -27.28 -0.54
C LEU A 147 27.74 -28.70 -1.13
N ARG A 148 26.93 -29.61 -0.56
CA ARG A 148 26.73 -30.96 -1.11
C ARG A 148 26.13 -30.94 -2.53
N LEU A 149 25.14 -30.09 -2.77
CA LEU A 149 24.50 -29.92 -4.09
C LEU A 149 25.48 -29.39 -5.14
N ARG A 150 26.52 -28.64 -4.71
CA ARG A 150 27.60 -28.15 -5.59
C ARG A 150 28.80 -29.12 -5.71
N GLY A 151 28.70 -30.34 -5.15
CA GLY A 151 29.73 -31.38 -5.29
C GLY A 151 30.91 -31.25 -4.33
N TYR A 152 30.81 -30.41 -3.30
CA TYR A 152 31.84 -30.33 -2.26
C TYR A 152 31.65 -31.42 -1.22
N THR A 153 32.69 -32.19 -0.95
CA THR A 153 32.75 -33.16 0.16
C THR A 153 33.27 -32.47 1.42
N ILE A 154 32.50 -32.56 2.48
CA ILE A 154 32.87 -31.96 3.78
C ILE A 154 33.45 -33.10 4.63
N THR A 155 34.76 -33.07 4.88
CA THR A 155 35.44 -33.95 5.84
C THR A 155 35.46 -33.26 7.19
N ASN A 156 34.87 -33.91 8.23
CA ASN A 156 35.11 -33.53 9.60
C ASN A 156 36.49 -34.00 10.00
N GLN A 157 37.38 -33.08 10.40
CA GLN A 157 38.58 -33.40 11.14
C GLN A 157 38.26 -33.44 12.63
#